data_011f5bd0c64822230cfb8b2b2505d531
#
_entry.id   011f5bd0c64822230cfb8b2b2505d531
#
_cell.length_a   1.000
_cell.length_b   1.000
_cell.length_c   1.000
_cell.angle_alpha   90.00
_cell.angle_beta   90.00
_cell.angle_gamma   90.00
#
_symmetry.space_group_name_H-M   'P 1'
#
loop_
_entity.id
_entity.type
_entity.pdbx_description
1 polymer ?
#
loop_
_entity_poly.entity_id
_entity_poly.type
_entity_poly.pdbx_seq_one_letter_code
_entity_poly.pdbx_strand_id
1 'polypeptide(L)'
;KTEKDHNENVRAIQKEILKNGPVTCGYQVFDNHYDDSGFSSTGSYYDTKGDYLFSHAVSIIGWGTEQVNNISIPYWLCRNSFGSSYMNAGYFKMKRGSNFCLIESDVWAAEPFAVYESDL
;
A
#
# COMPACT_ATOMS: atom_id res chain seq x y z
N LYS A 1 -1.77 16.92 -10.39
CA LYS A 1 -2.95 16.77 -9.51
C LYS A 1 -2.88 17.73 -8.34
N THR A 2 -4.02 18.25 -7.94
CA THR A 2 -4.12 19.10 -6.76
C THR A 2 -4.16 18.26 -5.48
N GLU A 3 -3.92 18.89 -4.33
CA GLU A 3 -4.05 18.24 -3.02
C GLU A 3 -5.48 17.68 -2.83
N LYS A 4 -6.48 18.40 -3.32
CA LYS A 4 -7.88 17.96 -3.29
C LYS A 4 -8.05 16.63 -4.04
N ASP A 5 -7.46 16.50 -5.22
CA ASP A 5 -7.54 15.28 -6.04
C ASP A 5 -6.88 14.09 -5.34
N HIS A 6 -5.76 14.33 -4.64
CA HIS A 6 -5.10 13.30 -3.84
C HIS A 6 -5.99 12.81 -2.70
N ASN A 7 -6.64 13.73 -1.99
CA ASN A 7 -7.53 13.38 -0.89
C ASN A 7 -8.76 12.61 -1.39
N GLU A 8 -9.28 12.95 -2.55
CA GLU A 8 -10.39 12.22 -3.16
C GLU A 8 -9.98 10.79 -3.55
N ASN A 9 -8.76 10.59 -4.09
CA ASN A 9 -8.24 9.27 -4.39
C ASN A 9 -8.06 8.42 -3.13
N VAL A 10 -7.51 8.99 -2.07
CA VAL A 10 -7.35 8.29 -0.79
C VAL A 10 -8.70 7.82 -0.26
N ARG A 11 -9.70 8.70 -0.26
CA ARG A 11 -11.05 8.36 0.19
C ARG A 11 -11.72 7.30 -0.67
N ALA A 12 -11.52 7.35 -1.98
CA ALA A 12 -12.05 6.35 -2.91
C ALA A 12 -11.46 4.97 -2.61
N ILE A 13 -10.16 4.89 -2.37
CA ILE A 13 -9.48 3.64 -1.99
C ILE A 13 -10.03 3.12 -0.66
N GLN A 14 -10.14 3.99 0.35
CA GLN A 14 -10.67 3.63 1.66
C GLN A 14 -12.11 3.10 1.58
N LYS A 15 -12.96 3.76 0.81
CA LYS A 15 -14.34 3.33 0.60
C LYS A 15 -14.42 1.96 -0.08
N GLU A 16 -13.58 1.74 -1.08
CA GLU A 16 -13.51 0.46 -1.79
C GLU A 16 -13.11 -0.67 -0.85
N ILE A 17 -12.09 -0.46 -0.02
CA ILE A 17 -11.64 -1.46 0.96
C ILE A 17 -12.75 -1.79 1.95
N LEU A 18 -13.46 -0.78 2.46
CA LEU A 18 -14.56 -0.98 3.40
C LEU A 18 -15.73 -1.74 2.78
N LYS A 19 -16.03 -1.47 1.51
CA LYS A 19 -17.17 -2.06 0.81
C LYS A 19 -16.90 -3.46 0.28
N ASN A 20 -15.75 -3.66 -0.37
CA ASN A 20 -15.47 -4.84 -1.18
C ASN A 20 -14.21 -5.60 -0.73
N GLY A 21 -13.47 -5.10 0.25
CA GLY A 21 -12.24 -5.72 0.75
C GLY A 21 -10.97 -5.18 0.08
N PRO A 22 -9.84 -5.88 0.24
CA PRO A 22 -8.54 -5.41 -0.22
C PRO A 22 -8.50 -5.05 -1.70
N VAL A 23 -7.68 -4.06 -2.02
CA VAL A 23 -7.42 -3.64 -3.41
C VAL A 23 -5.99 -4.00 -3.79
N THR A 24 -5.74 -4.21 -5.07
CA THR A 24 -4.39 -4.40 -5.62
C THR A 24 -3.85 -3.03 -6.02
N CYS A 25 -2.60 -2.76 -5.68
CA CYS A 25 -1.92 -1.54 -6.12
C CYS A 25 -0.53 -1.86 -6.67
N GLY A 26 -0.07 -1.00 -7.58
CA GLY A 26 1.31 -0.98 -8.03
C GLY A 26 2.03 0.22 -7.42
N TYR A 27 3.30 0.06 -7.15
CA TYR A 27 4.14 1.16 -6.67
C TYR A 27 5.58 1.02 -7.13
N GLN A 28 6.29 2.15 -7.11
CA GLN A 28 7.70 2.21 -7.50
C GLN A 28 8.58 1.72 -6.36
N VAL A 29 9.50 0.83 -6.67
CA VAL A 29 10.49 0.30 -5.72
C VAL A 29 11.83 0.98 -5.96
N PHE A 30 12.40 1.51 -4.88
CA PHE A 30 13.72 2.15 -4.85
C PHE A 30 14.72 1.28 -4.09
N ASP A 31 16.00 1.60 -4.19
CA ASP A 31 17.07 0.80 -3.58
C ASP A 31 16.82 0.48 -2.10
N ASN A 32 16.44 1.48 -1.31
CA ASN A 32 16.23 1.28 0.12
C ASN A 32 14.96 0.49 0.49
N HIS A 33 14.03 0.35 -0.44
CA HIS A 33 12.91 -0.58 -0.28
C HIS A 33 13.37 -2.01 -0.61
N TYR A 34 14.11 -2.17 -1.68
CA TYR A 34 14.57 -3.47 -2.15
C TYR A 34 15.49 -4.17 -1.13
N ASP A 35 16.41 -3.43 -0.53
CA ASP A 35 17.36 -3.96 0.47
C ASP A 35 16.84 -3.86 1.92
N ASP A 36 15.58 -3.42 2.09
CA ASP A 36 14.90 -3.22 3.38
C ASP A 36 15.52 -2.14 4.29
N SER A 37 16.53 -1.42 3.84
CA SER A 37 17.20 -0.39 4.69
C SER A 37 16.32 0.84 4.93
N GLY A 38 15.30 1.05 4.10
CA GLY A 38 14.35 2.15 4.25
C GLY A 38 13.19 1.86 5.21
N PHE A 39 13.12 0.64 5.75
CA PHE A 39 12.06 0.28 6.68
C PHE A 39 12.46 0.53 8.13
N SER A 40 11.53 1.06 8.90
CA SER A 40 11.68 1.19 10.34
C SER A 40 11.56 -0.18 11.03
N SER A 41 11.85 -0.22 12.32
CA SER A 41 11.67 -1.43 13.13
C SER A 41 10.21 -1.90 13.21
N THR A 42 9.25 -1.03 12.88
CA THR A 42 7.83 -1.35 12.85
C THR A 42 7.34 -1.76 11.46
N GLY A 43 8.24 -1.90 10.49
CA GLY A 43 7.90 -2.28 9.11
C GLY A 43 7.31 -1.16 8.29
N SER A 44 7.68 0.08 8.58
CA SER A 44 7.15 1.27 7.89
C SER A 44 8.18 1.87 6.94
N TYR A 45 7.72 2.24 5.74
CA TYR A 45 8.53 2.84 4.70
C TYR A 45 8.00 4.25 4.38
N TYR A 46 8.81 5.28 4.63
CA TYR A 46 8.39 6.67 4.54
C TYR A 46 9.26 7.55 3.66
N ASP A 47 10.37 7.05 3.18
CA ASP A 47 11.32 7.84 2.38
C ASP A 47 11.98 6.97 1.32
N THR A 48 12.26 7.56 0.16
CA THR A 48 12.91 6.88 -0.96
C THR A 48 14.37 7.29 -1.02
N LYS A 49 15.26 6.31 -1.13
CA LYS A 49 16.70 6.54 -1.34
C LYS A 49 17.26 5.61 -2.39
N GLY A 50 18.16 6.15 -3.19
CA GLY A 50 18.78 5.41 -4.28
C GLY A 50 18.00 5.49 -5.57
N ASP A 51 18.27 4.55 -6.45
CA ASP A 51 17.69 4.53 -7.79
C ASP A 51 16.32 3.85 -7.81
N TYR A 52 15.48 4.30 -8.73
CA TYR A 52 14.27 3.56 -9.08
C TYR A 52 14.66 2.26 -9.78
N LEU A 53 14.14 1.14 -9.31
CA LEU A 53 14.49 -0.18 -9.80
C LEU A 53 13.39 -0.80 -10.69
N PHE A 54 12.18 -0.91 -10.16
CA PHE A 54 11.04 -1.53 -10.85
C PHE A 54 9.74 -1.17 -10.15
N SER A 55 8.63 -1.53 -10.78
CA SER A 55 7.30 -1.46 -10.17
C SER A 55 6.92 -2.82 -9.60
N HIS A 56 6.24 -2.82 -8.45
CA HIS A 56 5.81 -4.02 -7.75
C HIS A 56 4.32 -3.92 -7.38
N ALA A 57 3.63 -5.05 -7.39
CA ALA A 57 2.22 -5.11 -7.05
C ALA A 57 2.03 -5.76 -5.67
N VAL A 58 1.20 -5.15 -4.84
CA VAL A 58 0.83 -5.64 -3.51
C VAL A 58 -0.65 -5.41 -3.26
N SER A 59 -1.17 -5.96 -2.16
CA SER A 59 -2.53 -5.66 -1.71
C SER A 59 -2.51 -4.60 -0.62
N ILE A 60 -3.37 -3.59 -0.73
CA ILE A 60 -3.69 -2.71 0.39
C ILE A 60 -4.89 -3.32 1.11
N ILE A 61 -4.70 -3.69 2.38
CA ILE A 61 -5.73 -4.37 3.18
C ILE A 61 -6.37 -3.45 4.22
N GLY A 62 -5.78 -2.30 4.47
CA GLY A 62 -6.29 -1.37 5.47
C GLY A 62 -5.41 -0.14 5.56
N TRP A 63 -5.61 0.65 6.60
CA TRP A 63 -4.86 1.87 6.85
C TRP A 63 -4.86 2.23 8.32
N GLY A 64 -4.07 3.21 8.69
CA GLY A 64 -4.01 3.74 10.04
C GLY A 64 -3.12 4.96 10.11
N THR A 65 -2.79 5.34 11.32
CA THR A 65 -1.86 6.43 11.61
C THR A 65 -0.94 5.98 12.74
N GLU A 66 0.36 6.21 12.60
CA GLU A 66 1.30 5.93 13.68
C GLU A 66 2.05 7.19 14.10
N GLN A 67 2.53 7.18 15.34
CA GLN A 67 3.33 8.26 15.88
C GLN A 67 4.81 7.94 15.72
N VAL A 68 5.53 8.82 15.03
CA VAL A 68 6.98 8.71 14.86
C VAL A 68 7.60 10.04 15.31
N ASN A 69 8.37 10.01 16.38
CA ASN A 69 8.99 11.23 16.97
C ASN A 69 7.99 12.35 17.20
N ASN A 70 6.82 12.04 17.78
CA ASN A 70 5.72 12.96 18.03
C ASN A 70 5.04 13.54 16.77
N ILE A 71 5.31 12.95 15.60
CA ILE A 71 4.68 13.29 14.33
C ILE A 71 3.70 12.18 13.96
N SER A 72 2.47 12.54 13.61
CA SER A 72 1.47 11.59 13.13
C SER A 72 1.71 11.32 11.65
N ILE A 73 1.96 10.05 11.31
CA ILE A 73 2.17 9.63 9.92
C ILE A 73 1.05 8.66 9.53
N PRO A 74 0.18 9.06 8.59
CA PRO A 74 -0.81 8.15 8.05
C PRO A 74 -0.15 7.13 7.12
N TYR A 75 -0.67 5.90 7.14
CA TYR A 75 -0.11 4.81 6.36
C TYR A 75 -1.20 3.94 5.71
N TRP A 76 -0.81 3.23 4.65
CA TRP A 76 -1.52 2.09 4.12
C TRP A 76 -0.91 0.82 4.70
N LEU A 77 -1.76 -0.10 5.14
CA LEU A 77 -1.29 -1.43 5.52
C LEU A 77 -1.32 -2.31 4.29
N CYS A 78 -0.15 -2.79 3.90
CA CYS A 78 0.06 -3.55 2.68
C CYS A 78 0.47 -4.99 2.99
N ARG A 79 0.02 -5.91 2.15
CA ARG A 79 0.44 -7.30 2.20
C ARG A 79 1.26 -7.62 0.96
N ASN A 80 2.49 -8.10 1.18
CA ASN A 80 3.36 -8.56 0.13
C ASN A 80 3.05 -10.03 -0.24
N SER A 81 3.49 -10.44 -1.42
CA SER A 81 3.34 -11.81 -1.92
C SER A 81 4.46 -12.77 -1.47
N PHE A 82 5.40 -12.32 -0.64
CA PHE A 82 6.57 -13.10 -0.21
C PHE A 82 6.32 -14.06 0.95
N GLY A 83 5.09 -14.15 1.43
CA GLY A 83 4.71 -15.03 2.53
C GLY A 83 4.89 -14.42 3.91
N SER A 84 4.53 -15.19 4.93
CA SER A 84 4.46 -14.73 6.32
C SER A 84 5.82 -14.53 7.00
N SER A 85 6.89 -15.01 6.41
CA SER A 85 8.26 -14.82 6.94
C SER A 85 8.87 -13.48 6.52
N TYR A 86 8.23 -12.74 5.62
CA TYR A 86 8.67 -11.42 5.16
C TYR A 86 8.12 -10.32 6.07
N MET A 87 8.98 -9.43 6.56
CA MET A 87 8.59 -8.32 7.45
C MET A 87 7.73 -8.80 8.64
N ASN A 88 6.68 -8.07 8.98
CA ASN A 88 5.72 -8.42 10.04
C ASN A 88 4.67 -9.40 9.50
N ALA A 89 5.02 -10.68 9.40
CA ALA A 89 4.14 -11.74 8.87
C ALA A 89 3.67 -11.48 7.43
N GLY A 90 4.52 -10.86 6.62
CA GLY A 90 4.22 -10.51 5.23
C GLY A 90 3.58 -9.14 5.05
N TYR A 91 3.37 -8.39 6.11
CA TYR A 91 2.76 -7.06 6.09
C TYR A 91 3.80 -5.97 6.24
N PHE A 92 3.54 -4.83 5.63
CA PHE A 92 4.35 -3.62 5.78
C PHE A 92 3.48 -2.38 5.60
N LYS A 93 4.02 -1.22 5.94
CA LYS A 93 3.29 0.05 5.88
C LYS A 93 3.94 0.99 4.89
N MET A 94 3.11 1.64 4.09
CA MET A 94 3.52 2.68 3.14
C MET A 94 2.84 3.99 3.51
N LYS A 95 3.56 5.10 3.41
CA LYS A 95 3.02 6.43 3.67
C LYS A 95 1.77 6.70 2.83
N ARG A 96 0.71 7.20 3.47
CA ARG A 96 -0.58 7.48 2.85
C ARG A 96 -0.81 8.98 2.71
N GLY A 97 -1.42 9.39 1.59
CA GLY A 97 -1.92 10.75 1.40
C GLY A 97 -1.06 11.66 0.53
N SER A 98 0.15 11.25 0.18
CA SER A 98 1.07 12.03 -0.66
C SER A 98 1.41 11.38 -1.98
N ASN A 99 0.67 10.34 -2.37
CA ASN A 99 0.97 9.51 -3.54
C ASN A 99 2.41 8.96 -3.52
N PHE A 100 2.81 8.51 -2.36
CA PHE A 100 4.16 8.00 -2.11
C PHE A 100 4.45 6.79 -3.00
N CYS A 101 5.55 6.83 -3.73
CA CYS A 101 5.90 5.81 -4.72
C CYS A 101 4.79 5.53 -5.74
N LEU A 102 3.91 6.50 -5.99
CA LEU A 102 2.76 6.41 -6.89
C LEU A 102 1.70 5.37 -6.46
N ILE A 103 1.72 4.94 -5.19
CA ILE A 103 0.84 3.88 -4.70
C ILE A 103 -0.66 4.22 -4.82
N GLU A 104 -1.02 5.51 -4.73
CA GLU A 104 -2.41 5.95 -4.80
C GLU A 104 -2.91 6.22 -6.22
N SER A 105 -2.04 6.17 -7.21
CA SER A 105 -2.40 6.41 -8.61
C SER A 105 -2.50 5.13 -9.45
N ASP A 106 -2.13 3.98 -8.90
CA ASP A 106 -2.10 2.70 -9.60
C ASP A 106 -2.80 1.62 -8.75
N VAL A 107 -4.13 1.76 -8.64
CA VAL A 107 -4.96 0.91 -7.77
C VAL A 107 -6.05 0.24 -8.59
N TRP A 108 -6.21 -1.06 -8.40
CA TRP A 108 -7.26 -1.86 -9.03
C TRP A 108 -8.16 -2.47 -7.98
N ALA A 109 -9.47 -2.38 -8.23
CA ALA A 109 -10.47 -3.09 -7.48
C ALA A 109 -11.11 -4.11 -8.41
N ALA A 110 -11.05 -5.39 -8.02
CA ALA A 110 -11.74 -6.44 -8.76
C ALA A 110 -13.02 -6.80 -8.01
N GLU A 111 -14.17 -6.66 -8.68
CA GLU A 111 -15.40 -7.25 -8.18
C GLU A 111 -15.36 -8.75 -8.45
N PRO A 112 -15.48 -9.59 -7.42
CA PRO A 112 -15.55 -11.02 -7.64
C PRO A 112 -16.82 -11.37 -8.42
N PHE A 113 -16.70 -12.19 -9.45
CA PHE A 113 -17.87 -12.76 -10.11
C PHE A 113 -18.60 -13.66 -9.11
N ALA A 114 -19.93 -13.59 -9.13
CA ALA A 114 -20.72 -14.63 -8.51
C ALA A 114 -20.54 -15.91 -9.35
N VAL A 115 -19.69 -16.82 -8.86
CA VAL A 115 -19.51 -18.12 -9.49
C VAL A 115 -20.54 -19.07 -8.89
N TYR A 116 -21.48 -19.53 -9.69
CA TYR A 116 -22.44 -20.53 -9.27
C TYR A 116 -21.80 -21.92 -9.37
N GLU A 117 -22.19 -22.79 -8.44
CA GLU A 117 -21.67 -24.16 -8.40
C GLU A 117 -21.83 -24.90 -9.74
N SER A 118 -22.89 -24.58 -10.47
CA SER A 118 -23.14 -25.14 -11.80
C SER A 118 -22.17 -24.67 -12.89
N ASP A 119 -21.36 -23.64 -12.62
CA ASP A 119 -20.37 -23.08 -13.55
C ASP A 119 -18.97 -23.64 -13.30
N LEU A 120 -18.81 -24.45 -12.29
CA LEU A 120 -17.52 -25.04 -11.92
C LEU A 120 -17.21 -26.33 -12.69
#